data_5b191272376f6c55ff1e5fb83c4d9fc1
#
_entry.id   5b191272376f6c55ff1e5fb83c4d9fc1
#
_cell.length_a   1.000
_cell.length_b   1.000
_cell.length_c   1.000
_cell.angle_alpha   90.00
_cell.angle_beta   90.00
_cell.angle_gamma   90.00
#
_symmetry.space_group_name_H-M   'P 1'
#
loop_
_entity.id
_entity.type
_entity.pdbx_description
1 polymer ?
#
loop_
_entity_poly.entity_id
_entity_poly.type
_entity_poly.pdbx_seq_one_letter_code
_entity_poly.pdbx_strand_id
1 'polypeptide(L)'
;VDAGAVKLEAYNAFCAKLPHATHVVQWGGAHVWKVGGKVFAIAGWSDGKALAVTFKCSQMSFNLLKEQEGLRPAPYLASRGMLWIQRTSSESMNDAALKDYLRESHRLASLNLPKKTQRALGLNSA
;
A
#
# COMPACT_ATOMS: atom_id res chain seq x y z
N VAL A 1 -18.65 1.85 -13.82
CA VAL A 1 -18.04 1.99 -12.50
C VAL A 1 -17.97 0.63 -11.82
N ASP A 2 -16.81 0.29 -11.34
CA ASP A 2 -16.65 -0.91 -10.52
C ASP A 2 -17.16 -0.61 -9.10
N ALA A 3 -18.28 -1.23 -8.74
CA ALA A 3 -18.97 -0.94 -7.48
C ALA A 3 -18.11 -1.25 -6.23
N GLY A 4 -17.09 -2.09 -6.37
CA GLY A 4 -16.24 -2.46 -5.24
C GLY A 4 -14.89 -1.77 -5.22
N ALA A 5 -14.56 -0.98 -6.25
CA ALA A 5 -13.24 -0.37 -6.34
C ALA A 5 -13.15 0.89 -5.50
N VAL A 6 -12.04 1.05 -4.77
CA VAL A 6 -11.77 2.27 -4.04
C VAL A 6 -11.48 3.39 -5.05
N LYS A 7 -11.99 4.58 -4.78
CA LYS A 7 -11.72 5.75 -5.61
C LYS A 7 -10.44 6.43 -5.14
N LEU A 8 -9.76 7.10 -6.07
CA LEU A 8 -8.51 7.79 -5.78
C LEU A 8 -8.65 8.77 -4.61
N GLU A 9 -9.75 9.52 -4.58
CA GLU A 9 -9.99 10.49 -3.50
C GLU A 9 -10.06 9.82 -2.14
N ALA A 10 -10.78 8.69 -2.04
CA ALA A 10 -10.90 7.94 -0.79
C ALA A 10 -9.57 7.33 -0.37
N TYR A 11 -8.81 6.81 -1.34
CA TYR A 11 -7.47 6.27 -1.10
C TYR A 11 -6.55 7.36 -0.52
N ASN A 12 -6.49 8.51 -1.20
CA ASN A 12 -5.64 9.61 -0.74
C ASN A 12 -6.07 10.13 0.63
N ALA A 13 -7.38 10.27 0.86
CA ALA A 13 -7.89 10.74 2.15
C ALA A 13 -7.53 9.79 3.28
N PHE A 14 -7.60 8.48 3.03
CA PHE A 14 -7.24 7.48 4.03
C PHE A 14 -5.75 7.52 4.36
N CYS A 15 -4.91 7.49 3.33
CA CYS A 15 -3.45 7.50 3.52
C CYS A 15 -2.97 8.77 4.22
N ALA A 16 -3.62 9.91 3.92
CA ALA A 16 -3.26 11.19 4.53
C ALA A 16 -3.46 11.20 6.05
N LYS A 17 -4.33 10.35 6.57
CA LYS A 17 -4.60 10.26 8.01
C LYS A 17 -3.58 9.43 8.77
N LEU A 18 -2.76 8.66 8.08
CA LEU A 18 -1.76 7.83 8.75
C LEU A 18 -0.60 8.71 9.25
N PRO A 19 0.00 8.35 10.40
CA PRO A 19 1.02 9.20 11.02
C PRO A 19 2.19 9.52 10.10
N HIS A 20 2.50 10.80 9.98
CA HIS A 20 3.65 11.31 9.22
C HIS A 20 3.63 10.89 7.74
N ALA A 21 2.44 10.69 7.18
CA ALA A 21 2.31 10.32 5.77
C ALA A 21 2.55 11.53 4.87
N THR A 22 3.32 11.34 3.81
CA THR A 22 3.58 12.36 2.79
C THR A 22 3.23 11.79 1.42
N HIS A 23 2.82 12.66 0.51
CA HIS A 23 2.29 12.29 -0.80
C HIS A 23 3.14 12.86 -1.93
N VAL A 24 3.36 12.06 -2.95
CA VAL A 24 4.00 12.50 -4.18
C VAL A 24 3.39 11.75 -5.36
N VAL A 25 3.31 12.42 -6.51
CA VAL A 25 2.91 11.77 -7.77
C VAL A 25 4.18 11.53 -8.57
N GLN A 26 4.48 10.26 -8.87
CA GLN A 26 5.69 9.87 -9.59
C GLN A 26 5.47 8.54 -10.31
N TRP A 27 6.48 8.06 -11.00
CA TRP A 27 6.45 6.77 -11.70
C TRP A 27 5.26 6.64 -12.66
N GLY A 28 5.08 7.63 -13.54
CA GLY A 28 4.04 7.59 -14.54
C GLY A 28 2.67 7.99 -14.04
N GLY A 29 2.61 8.87 -13.05
CA GLY A 29 1.35 9.38 -12.53
C GLY A 29 0.79 8.61 -11.36
N ALA A 30 1.57 7.69 -10.77
CA ALA A 30 1.13 6.96 -9.57
C ALA A 30 1.10 7.88 -8.36
N HIS A 31 0.07 7.70 -7.52
CA HIS A 31 -0.05 8.42 -6.26
C HIS A 31 0.62 7.61 -5.16
N VAL A 32 1.76 8.09 -4.72
CA VAL A 32 2.66 7.39 -3.80
C VAL A 32 2.61 8.04 -2.42
N TRP A 33 2.41 7.23 -1.39
CA TRP A 33 2.42 7.67 0.00
C TRP A 33 3.63 7.08 0.72
N LYS A 34 4.28 7.90 1.53
CA LYS A 34 5.50 7.55 2.25
C LYS A 34 5.39 7.90 3.72
N VAL A 35 6.14 7.20 4.55
CA VAL A 35 6.36 7.54 5.96
C VAL A 35 7.86 7.63 6.19
N GLY A 36 8.32 8.82 6.60
CA GLY A 36 9.74 9.06 6.79
C GLY A 36 10.58 8.77 5.55
N GLY A 37 10.02 8.99 4.37
CA GLY A 37 10.69 8.68 3.10
C GLY A 37 10.55 7.24 2.62
N LYS A 38 9.93 6.35 3.40
CA LYS A 38 9.71 4.96 3.02
C LYS A 38 8.34 4.80 2.39
N VAL A 39 8.27 4.26 1.18
CA VAL A 39 7.00 4.04 0.47
C VAL A 39 6.18 2.98 1.20
N PHE A 40 4.87 3.26 1.37
CA PHE A 40 3.96 2.25 1.93
C PHE A 40 2.71 2.03 1.07
N ALA A 41 2.39 2.91 0.13
CA ALA A 41 1.22 2.73 -0.71
C ALA A 41 1.45 3.37 -2.08
N ILE A 42 0.97 2.69 -3.12
CA ILE A 42 1.08 3.17 -4.50
C ILE A 42 -0.28 2.95 -5.18
N ALA A 43 -0.91 4.01 -5.66
CA ALA A 43 -2.13 3.88 -6.47
C ALA A 43 -1.79 4.23 -7.91
N GLY A 44 -1.93 3.25 -8.78
CA GLY A 44 -1.55 3.35 -10.18
C GLY A 44 -1.02 2.01 -10.66
N TRP A 45 -0.30 2.03 -11.78
CA TRP A 45 0.24 0.81 -12.40
C TRP A 45 -0.85 -0.20 -12.80
N SER A 46 -2.06 0.31 -13.05
CA SER A 46 -3.15 -0.55 -13.49
C SER A 46 -3.13 -0.67 -15.02
N ASP A 47 -3.51 -1.84 -15.51
CA ASP A 47 -3.70 -2.08 -16.93
C ASP A 47 -5.19 -2.14 -17.29
N GLY A 48 -6.05 -1.71 -16.35
CA GLY A 48 -7.50 -1.68 -16.50
C GLY A 48 -8.09 -0.36 -16.06
N LYS A 49 -9.44 -0.32 -15.91
CA LYS A 49 -10.16 0.90 -15.55
C LYS A 49 -10.23 1.13 -14.06
N ALA A 50 -10.13 0.06 -13.25
CA ALA A 50 -10.19 0.18 -11.81
C ALA A 50 -8.87 0.68 -11.25
N LEU A 51 -8.92 1.44 -10.17
CA LEU A 51 -7.73 1.90 -9.49
C LEU A 51 -7.02 0.71 -8.85
N ALA A 52 -5.77 0.48 -9.23
CA ALA A 52 -4.93 -0.54 -8.63
C ALA A 52 -4.16 0.06 -7.46
N VAL A 53 -4.17 -0.62 -6.32
CA VAL A 53 -3.49 -0.18 -5.10
C VAL A 53 -2.47 -1.22 -4.70
N THR A 54 -1.23 -0.79 -4.55
CA THR A 54 -0.10 -1.65 -4.19
C THR A 54 0.33 -1.33 -2.76
N PHE A 55 0.56 -2.38 -1.96
CA PHE A 55 0.94 -2.22 -0.55
C PHE A 55 1.95 -3.28 -0.15
N LYS A 56 2.75 -2.96 0.87
CA LYS A 56 3.72 -3.87 1.46
C LYS A 56 3.02 -4.79 2.47
N CYS A 57 3.43 -6.05 2.53
CA CYS A 57 2.82 -6.99 3.47
C CYS A 57 3.88 -7.96 4.02
N SER A 58 3.46 -8.78 5.00
CA SER A 58 4.30 -9.83 5.56
C SER A 58 4.44 -10.99 4.59
N GLN A 59 5.42 -11.86 4.84
CA GLN A 59 5.60 -13.09 4.06
C GLN A 59 4.33 -13.95 4.09
N MET A 60 3.72 -14.09 5.27
CA MET A 60 2.50 -14.88 5.43
C MET A 60 1.36 -14.29 4.59
N SER A 61 1.14 -12.99 4.67
CA SER A 61 0.10 -12.33 3.88
C SER A 61 0.37 -12.44 2.39
N PHE A 62 1.61 -12.25 1.98
CA PHE A 62 1.99 -12.37 0.58
C PHE A 62 1.63 -13.75 0.03
N ASN A 63 2.01 -14.80 0.75
CA ASN A 63 1.73 -16.17 0.32
C ASN A 63 0.23 -16.47 0.26
N LEU A 64 -0.54 -15.88 1.18
CA LEU A 64 -1.99 -16.07 1.23
C LEU A 64 -2.69 -15.31 0.12
N LEU A 65 -2.24 -14.10 -0.19
CA LEU A 65 -2.97 -13.18 -1.08
C LEU A 65 -2.62 -13.33 -2.55
N LYS A 66 -1.41 -13.73 -2.87
CA LYS A 66 -0.85 -13.62 -4.24
C LYS A 66 -1.63 -14.34 -5.32
N GLU A 67 -2.45 -15.33 -4.97
CA GLU A 67 -3.20 -16.13 -5.94
C GLU A 67 -4.71 -15.92 -5.83
N GLN A 68 -5.17 -14.98 -5.02
CA GLN A 68 -6.59 -14.70 -4.88
C GLN A 68 -7.07 -13.77 -6.01
N GLU A 69 -8.35 -13.91 -6.37
CA GLU A 69 -8.95 -13.09 -7.41
C GLU A 69 -8.83 -11.60 -7.11
N GLY A 70 -8.33 -10.83 -8.08
CA GLY A 70 -8.16 -9.39 -7.91
C GLY A 70 -6.93 -8.99 -7.12
N LEU A 71 -6.07 -9.95 -6.81
CA LEU A 71 -4.80 -9.70 -6.11
C LEU A 71 -3.68 -10.39 -6.87
N ARG A 72 -2.51 -9.76 -6.89
CA ARG A 72 -1.34 -10.34 -7.55
C ARG A 72 -0.06 -9.79 -6.93
N PRO A 73 1.06 -10.50 -7.09
CA PRO A 73 2.35 -9.90 -6.76
C PRO A 73 2.52 -8.58 -7.50
N ALA A 74 3.02 -7.57 -6.80
CA ALA A 74 3.08 -6.22 -7.36
C ALA A 74 4.02 -6.16 -8.57
N PRO A 75 3.62 -5.48 -9.65
CA PRO A 75 4.50 -5.28 -10.79
C PRO A 75 5.80 -4.60 -10.37
N TYR A 76 6.90 -4.99 -10.99
CA TYR A 76 8.25 -4.45 -10.76
C TYR A 76 8.86 -4.81 -9.41
N LEU A 77 8.10 -4.77 -8.34
CA LEU A 77 8.60 -4.97 -6.97
C LEU A 77 8.72 -6.44 -6.61
N ALA A 78 7.71 -7.23 -6.94
CA ALA A 78 7.72 -8.65 -6.61
C ALA A 78 8.82 -9.41 -7.35
N SER A 79 9.15 -8.98 -8.57
CA SER A 79 10.23 -9.60 -9.35
C SER A 79 11.60 -9.41 -8.71
N ARG A 80 11.72 -8.49 -7.76
CA ARG A 80 12.94 -8.28 -6.98
C ARG A 80 12.90 -8.99 -5.62
N GLY A 81 11.93 -9.88 -5.42
CA GLY A 81 11.77 -10.58 -4.15
C GLY A 81 11.15 -9.74 -3.03
N MET A 82 10.60 -8.60 -3.35
CA MET A 82 9.97 -7.73 -2.37
C MET A 82 8.53 -8.18 -2.09
N LEU A 83 8.10 -8.10 -0.84
CA LEU A 83 6.79 -8.58 -0.40
C LEU A 83 5.74 -7.49 -0.56
N TRP A 84 5.31 -7.29 -1.80
CA TRP A 84 4.31 -6.31 -2.16
C TRP A 84 3.19 -6.96 -2.97
N ILE A 85 1.95 -6.60 -2.67
CA ILE A 85 0.75 -7.08 -3.36
C ILE A 85 0.05 -5.92 -4.03
N GLN A 86 -0.47 -6.16 -5.23
CA GLN A 86 -1.32 -5.19 -5.93
C GLN A 86 -2.76 -5.70 -5.95
N ARG A 87 -3.68 -4.86 -5.45
CA ARG A 87 -5.12 -5.13 -5.55
C ARG A 87 -5.66 -4.45 -6.79
N THR A 88 -6.25 -5.24 -7.69
CA THR A 88 -6.81 -4.75 -8.95
C THR A 88 -8.33 -4.72 -8.95
N SER A 89 -8.98 -5.43 -8.02
CA SER A 89 -10.43 -5.45 -7.87
C SER A 89 -10.78 -5.79 -6.42
N SER A 90 -12.06 -5.65 -6.07
CA SER A 90 -12.53 -5.90 -4.72
C SER A 90 -13.04 -7.33 -4.49
N GLU A 91 -12.79 -8.25 -5.43
CA GLU A 91 -13.37 -9.59 -5.37
C GLU A 91 -12.97 -10.38 -4.12
N SER A 92 -11.69 -10.35 -3.76
CA SER A 92 -11.18 -11.05 -2.58
C SER A 92 -10.85 -10.12 -1.41
N MET A 93 -10.79 -8.83 -1.67
CA MET A 93 -10.42 -7.84 -0.66
C MET A 93 -11.26 -6.59 -0.88
N ASN A 94 -12.22 -6.36 0.00
CA ASN A 94 -13.04 -5.16 -0.06
C ASN A 94 -12.28 -3.93 0.44
N ASP A 95 -12.89 -2.76 0.36
CA ASP A 95 -12.22 -1.51 0.72
C ASP A 95 -11.86 -1.47 2.21
N ALA A 96 -12.68 -2.05 3.08
CA ALA A 96 -12.38 -2.08 4.52
C ALA A 96 -11.13 -2.92 4.78
N ALA A 97 -11.03 -4.10 4.16
CA ALA A 97 -9.85 -4.94 4.28
C ALA A 97 -8.62 -4.28 3.67
N LEU A 98 -8.78 -3.59 2.54
CA LEU A 98 -7.68 -2.84 1.93
C LEU A 98 -7.13 -1.80 2.89
N LYS A 99 -8.01 -1.08 3.58
CA LYS A 99 -7.58 -0.06 4.57
C LYS A 99 -6.77 -0.69 5.70
N ASP A 100 -7.15 -1.87 6.16
CA ASP A 100 -6.38 -2.58 7.19
C ASP A 100 -4.99 -2.95 6.67
N TYR A 101 -4.89 -3.41 5.43
CA TYR A 101 -3.59 -3.71 4.83
C TYR A 101 -2.76 -2.45 4.59
N LEU A 102 -3.39 -1.32 4.28
CA LEU A 102 -2.66 -0.05 4.15
C LEU A 102 -2.08 0.41 5.50
N ARG A 103 -2.84 0.23 6.59
CA ARG A 103 -2.31 0.52 7.93
C ARG A 103 -1.12 -0.37 8.26
N GLU A 104 -1.23 -1.65 7.96
CA GLU A 104 -0.13 -2.59 8.19
C GLU A 104 1.07 -2.28 7.31
N SER A 105 0.82 -1.89 6.06
CA SER A 105 1.90 -1.49 5.14
C SER A 105 2.66 -0.28 5.68
N HIS A 106 1.93 0.71 6.19
CA HIS A 106 2.52 1.87 6.83
C HIS A 106 3.40 1.46 8.02
N ARG A 107 2.89 0.56 8.88
CA ARG A 107 3.66 0.06 10.02
C ARG A 107 4.93 -0.64 9.56
N LEU A 108 4.83 -1.55 8.61
CA LEU A 108 5.98 -2.30 8.09
C LEU A 108 7.02 -1.38 7.47
N ALA A 109 6.58 -0.39 6.69
CA ALA A 109 7.50 0.58 6.09
C ALA A 109 8.19 1.41 7.17
N SER A 110 7.47 1.83 8.20
CA SER A 110 8.04 2.64 9.29
C SER A 110 9.08 1.87 10.10
N LEU A 111 8.96 0.53 10.19
CA LEU A 111 9.96 -0.30 10.87
C LEU A 111 11.31 -0.31 10.17
N ASN A 112 11.36 0.08 8.90
CA ASN A 112 12.62 0.18 8.16
C ASN A 112 13.35 1.50 8.42
N LEU A 113 12.74 2.41 9.17
CA LEU A 113 13.43 3.63 9.59
C LEU A 113 14.39 3.32 10.75
N PRO A 114 15.48 4.09 10.90
CA PRO A 114 16.35 3.95 12.07
C PRO A 114 15.53 4.12 13.36
N LYS A 115 15.90 3.39 14.41
CA LYS A 115 15.20 3.48 15.70
C LYS A 115 15.13 4.90 16.23
N LYS A 116 16.21 5.67 16.05
CA LYS A 116 16.23 7.07 16.45
C LYS A 116 15.15 7.88 15.74
N THR A 117 14.98 7.65 14.45
CA THR A 117 13.94 8.33 13.65
C THR A 117 12.56 7.90 14.09
N GLN A 118 12.33 6.59 14.34
CA GLN A 118 11.04 6.11 14.84
C GLN A 118 10.69 6.79 16.15
N ARG A 119 11.63 6.91 17.07
CA ARG A 119 11.40 7.59 18.36
C ARG A 119 11.09 9.07 18.17
N ALA A 120 11.83 9.75 17.31
CA ALA A 120 11.62 11.17 17.04
C ALA A 120 10.22 11.44 16.47
N LEU A 121 9.69 10.50 15.68
CA LEU A 121 8.36 10.62 15.07
C LEU A 121 7.25 9.99 15.92
N GLY A 122 7.59 9.37 17.04
CA GLY A 122 6.60 8.71 17.89
C GLY A 122 6.00 7.46 17.27
N LEU A 123 6.76 6.76 16.42
CA LEU A 123 6.30 5.56 15.72
C LEU A 123 6.73 4.30 16.46
N ASN A 124 5.83 3.30 16.46
CA ASN A 124 6.10 1.92 16.91
C ASN A 124 6.58 1.82 18.37
N SER A 125 6.29 2.79 19.18
CA SER A 125 6.73 2.80 20.59
C SER A 125 8.25 2.58 20.76
N ALA A 126 9.00 2.99 19.77
CA ALA A 126 10.46 2.80 19.76
C ALA A 126 11.17 3.76 20.72
#